data_ef0878551601d9c6e75a7d0a44b2b70b
#
_entry.id   ef0878551601d9c6e75a7d0a44b2b70b
#
_cell.length_a   1.000
_cell.length_b   1.000
_cell.length_c   1.000
_cell.angle_alpha   90.00
_cell.angle_beta   90.00
_cell.angle_gamma   90.00
#
_symmetry.space_group_name_H-M   'P 1'
#
loop_
_entity.id
_entity.type
_entity.pdbx_description
1 polymer ?
#
loop_
_entity_poly.entity_id
_entity_poly.type
_entity_poly.pdbx_seq_one_letter_code
_entity_poly.pdbx_strand_id
1 'polypeptide(L)'
;MRNFDEKYLQMAKIWSTNSYAIRYKVGAIIVKDGIIISDGFNGTPAGFENECEEAIPCGHSCSNLFDKNCGLCSERKLQTKPYVLHAEANAILKVAKSANSTEGATLYCTLSPCIECAKLIIQAGIIRVVYIEEYRDVAGLELLKRANIEIEQLKI
;
A
#
# COMPACT_ATOMS: atom_id res chain seq x y z
N MET A 1 -26.18 9.58 -10.59
CA MET A 1 -24.74 9.97 -10.70
C MET A 1 -23.97 8.71 -11.13
N ARG A 2 -23.06 8.81 -12.10
CA ARG A 2 -22.22 7.65 -12.45
C ARG A 2 -21.26 7.42 -11.28
N ASN A 3 -21.30 6.22 -10.71
CA ASN A 3 -20.32 5.83 -9.69
C ASN A 3 -19.00 5.52 -10.39
N PHE A 4 -17.97 6.34 -10.19
CA PHE A 4 -16.65 6.15 -10.77
C PHE A 4 -15.73 5.32 -9.86
N ASP A 5 -16.17 4.90 -8.68
CA ASP A 5 -15.34 4.20 -7.69
C ASP A 5 -14.70 2.93 -8.27
N GLU A 6 -15.47 2.12 -9.02
CA GLU A 6 -14.92 0.94 -9.69
C GLU A 6 -13.79 1.31 -10.68
N LYS A 7 -13.95 2.45 -11.40
CA LYS A 7 -12.93 2.89 -12.34
C LYS A 7 -11.65 3.33 -11.66
N TYR A 8 -11.76 4.07 -10.57
CA TYR A 8 -10.59 4.46 -9.77
C TYR A 8 -9.91 3.25 -9.13
N LEU A 9 -10.66 2.25 -8.66
CA LEU A 9 -10.10 0.99 -8.18
C LEU A 9 -9.41 0.19 -9.29
N GLN A 10 -9.99 0.12 -10.50
CA GLN A 10 -9.34 -0.49 -11.66
C GLN A 10 -8.02 0.21 -12.00
N MET A 11 -7.98 1.55 -11.94
CA MET A 11 -6.75 2.33 -12.13
C MET A 11 -5.73 2.03 -11.02
N ALA A 12 -6.13 1.97 -9.75
CA ALA A 12 -5.26 1.58 -8.66
C ALA A 12 -4.68 0.18 -8.88
N LYS A 13 -5.48 -0.77 -9.39
CA LYS A 13 -5.06 -2.13 -9.72
C LYS A 13 -4.04 -2.15 -10.87
N ILE A 14 -4.26 -1.39 -11.94
CA ILE A 14 -3.29 -1.22 -13.02
C ILE A 14 -2.00 -0.60 -12.44
N TRP A 15 -2.14 0.43 -11.60
CA TRP A 15 -1.00 1.14 -11.03
C TRP A 15 -0.14 0.27 -10.12
N SER A 16 -0.74 -0.69 -9.42
CA SER A 16 -0.04 -1.65 -8.58
C SER A 16 0.97 -2.51 -9.35
N THR A 17 0.79 -2.69 -10.66
CA THR A 17 1.70 -3.49 -11.50
C THR A 17 3.09 -2.87 -11.63
N ASN A 18 3.24 -1.57 -11.33
CA ASN A 18 4.54 -0.89 -11.30
C ASN A 18 5.39 -1.30 -10.08
N SER A 19 4.78 -1.91 -9.07
CA SER A 19 5.51 -2.37 -7.88
C SER A 19 6.44 -3.53 -8.22
N TYR A 20 7.66 -3.47 -7.69
CA TYR A 20 8.63 -4.58 -7.74
C TYR A 20 8.45 -5.59 -6.61
N ALA A 21 7.51 -5.35 -5.69
CA ALA A 21 7.23 -6.28 -4.60
C ALA A 21 6.82 -7.67 -5.11
N ILE A 22 7.33 -8.70 -4.45
CA ILE A 22 7.04 -10.11 -4.75
C ILE A 22 5.80 -10.57 -3.99
N ARG A 23 5.67 -10.14 -2.72
CA ARG A 23 4.60 -10.63 -1.82
C ARG A 23 3.25 -10.02 -2.14
N TYR A 24 3.19 -8.70 -2.20
CA TYR A 24 1.95 -7.95 -2.48
C TYR A 24 2.28 -6.71 -3.31
N LYS A 25 1.64 -6.61 -4.47
CA LYS A 25 1.67 -5.40 -5.29
C LYS A 25 0.44 -4.57 -4.97
N VAL A 26 0.65 -3.44 -4.34
CA VAL A 26 -0.42 -2.53 -3.91
C VAL A 26 -0.36 -1.25 -4.71
N GLY A 27 -1.52 -0.75 -5.12
CA GLY A 27 -1.68 0.53 -5.80
C GLY A 27 -2.69 1.41 -5.07
N ALA A 28 -2.48 2.72 -5.16
CA ALA A 28 -3.34 3.73 -4.56
C ALA A 28 -3.54 4.91 -5.52
N ILE A 29 -4.75 5.47 -5.53
CA ILE A 29 -5.12 6.67 -6.28
C ILE A 29 -5.84 7.63 -5.33
N ILE A 30 -5.46 8.91 -5.33
CA ILE A 30 -6.15 9.95 -4.57
C ILE A 30 -6.94 10.82 -5.53
N VAL A 31 -8.24 10.96 -5.23
CA VAL A 31 -9.18 11.73 -6.04
C VAL A 31 -9.82 12.83 -5.20
N LYS A 32 -9.85 14.04 -5.72
CA LYS A 32 -10.52 15.18 -5.12
C LYS A 32 -11.37 15.90 -6.17
N ASP A 33 -12.61 16.16 -5.84
CA ASP A 33 -13.56 16.85 -6.75
C ASP A 33 -13.64 16.21 -8.15
N GLY A 34 -13.56 14.87 -8.19
CA GLY A 34 -13.57 14.09 -9.44
C GLY A 34 -12.26 14.10 -10.24
N ILE A 35 -11.21 14.74 -9.71
CA ILE A 35 -9.88 14.84 -10.34
C ILE A 35 -8.89 13.95 -9.60
N ILE A 36 -8.15 13.13 -10.34
CA ILE A 36 -7.02 12.38 -9.78
C ILE A 36 -5.89 13.37 -9.50
N ILE A 37 -5.55 13.53 -8.22
CA ILE A 37 -4.51 14.46 -7.77
C ILE A 37 -3.20 13.76 -7.43
N SER A 38 -3.23 12.44 -7.22
CA SER A 38 -2.04 11.65 -6.93
C SER A 38 -2.28 10.17 -7.15
N ASP A 39 -1.18 9.45 -7.23
CA ASP A 39 -1.08 8.01 -7.37
C ASP A 39 0.07 7.47 -6.53
N GLY A 40 0.06 6.18 -6.20
CA GLY A 40 1.13 5.50 -5.50
C GLY A 40 1.11 4.00 -5.75
N PHE A 41 2.26 3.38 -5.63
CA PHE A 41 2.43 1.93 -5.51
C PHE A 41 3.50 1.65 -4.45
N ASN A 42 3.46 0.46 -3.84
CA ASN A 42 4.45 0.12 -2.83
C ASN A 42 5.83 -0.12 -3.46
N GLY A 43 6.87 0.38 -2.81
CA GLY A 43 8.23 0.31 -3.32
C GLY A 43 9.25 0.95 -2.39
N THR A 44 10.51 0.75 -2.70
CA THR A 44 11.63 1.38 -2.00
C THR A 44 11.68 2.89 -2.28
N PRO A 45 12.29 3.70 -1.39
CA PRO A 45 12.48 5.12 -1.64
C PRO A 45 13.28 5.41 -2.90
N ALA A 46 13.07 6.57 -3.50
CA ALA A 46 13.81 7.01 -4.68
C ALA A 46 15.33 6.97 -4.45
N GLY A 47 16.05 6.36 -5.38
CA GLY A 47 17.51 6.19 -5.30
C GLY A 47 17.97 4.90 -4.62
N PHE A 48 17.05 4.11 -4.08
CA PHE A 48 17.35 2.76 -3.57
C PHE A 48 17.14 1.69 -4.64
N GLU A 49 17.71 0.49 -4.40
CA GLU A 49 17.45 -0.67 -5.23
C GLU A 49 15.97 -1.07 -5.14
N ASN A 50 15.41 -1.57 -6.25
CA ASN A 50 13.98 -1.89 -6.35
C ASN A 50 13.58 -3.23 -5.66
N GLU A 51 14.44 -3.80 -4.85
CA GLU A 51 14.16 -5.03 -4.10
C GLU A 51 13.38 -4.72 -2.82
N CYS A 52 12.09 -5.00 -2.82
CA CYS A 52 11.21 -4.73 -1.67
C CYS A 52 11.34 -5.75 -0.54
N GLU A 53 11.82 -6.96 -0.81
CA GLU A 53 11.90 -8.06 0.15
C GLU A 53 13.33 -8.52 0.36
N GLU A 54 13.57 -9.12 1.52
CA GLU A 54 14.78 -9.83 1.87
C GLU A 54 14.46 -11.22 2.43
N ALA A 55 15.39 -12.16 2.29
CA ALA A 55 15.25 -13.49 2.84
C ALA A 55 15.43 -13.45 4.36
N ILE A 56 14.49 -14.05 5.11
CA ILE A 56 14.65 -14.24 6.55
C ILE A 56 15.72 -15.34 6.75
N PRO A 57 16.79 -15.09 7.55
CA PRO A 57 17.76 -16.10 7.87
C PRO A 57 17.08 -17.31 8.53
N CYS A 58 17.41 -18.52 8.07
CA CYS A 58 17.00 -19.73 8.77
C CYS A 58 17.75 -19.77 10.11
N GLY A 59 17.04 -20.06 11.21
CA GLY A 59 17.63 -20.16 12.55
C GLY A 59 18.59 -21.35 12.77
N HIS A 60 19.06 -21.99 11.71
CA HIS A 60 19.99 -23.11 11.71
C HIS A 60 21.37 -22.61 11.26
N SER A 61 22.43 -23.25 11.77
CA SER A 61 23.83 -22.99 11.38
C SER A 61 24.11 -23.43 9.94
N CYS A 62 23.41 -22.83 8.98
CA CYS A 62 23.74 -22.99 7.57
C CYS A 62 24.94 -22.07 7.29
N SER A 63 26.01 -22.63 6.77
CA SER A 63 27.26 -21.91 6.46
C SER A 63 27.12 -20.82 5.39
N ASN A 64 25.98 -20.77 4.69
CA ASN A 64 25.60 -19.72 3.75
C ASN A 64 24.10 -19.43 3.84
N LEU A 65 23.73 -18.16 3.95
CA LEU A 65 22.34 -17.63 3.88
C LEU A 65 21.56 -18.07 2.62
N PHE A 66 22.23 -18.72 1.66
CA PHE A 66 21.71 -19.11 0.35
C PHE A 66 21.97 -20.59 -0.01
N ASP A 67 22.22 -21.45 1.00
CA ASP A 67 22.45 -22.86 0.72
C ASP A 67 21.17 -23.53 0.19
N LYS A 68 21.12 -23.70 -1.13
CA LYS A 68 20.01 -24.38 -1.83
C LYS A 68 19.88 -25.87 -1.45
N ASN A 69 20.88 -26.43 -0.77
CA ASN A 69 20.97 -27.85 -0.40
C ASN A 69 20.63 -28.11 1.07
N CYS A 70 20.31 -27.08 1.85
CA CYS A 70 19.83 -27.28 3.20
C CYS A 70 18.41 -27.83 3.16
N GLY A 71 18.22 -29.11 3.39
CA GLY A 71 16.90 -29.76 3.41
C GLY A 71 15.92 -29.22 4.46
N LEU A 72 16.40 -28.37 5.41
CA LEU A 72 15.60 -27.70 6.41
C LEU A 72 15.20 -26.27 5.98
N CYS A 73 15.81 -25.72 4.91
CA CYS A 73 15.57 -24.39 4.37
C CYS A 73 14.76 -24.44 3.07
N SER A 74 13.91 -25.44 2.89
CA SER A 74 13.17 -25.69 1.64
C SER A 74 12.19 -24.58 1.24
N GLU A 75 11.81 -23.69 2.15
CA GLU A 75 10.98 -22.52 1.87
C GLU A 75 11.70 -21.24 2.31
N ARG A 76 12.11 -20.44 1.33
CA ARG A 76 12.61 -19.08 1.60
C ARG A 76 11.47 -18.20 2.08
N LYS A 77 11.42 -17.96 3.39
CA LYS A 77 10.51 -16.95 3.91
C LYS A 77 11.05 -15.56 3.56
N LEU A 78 10.24 -14.79 2.84
CA LEU A 78 10.55 -13.40 2.52
C LEU A 78 9.86 -12.48 3.53
N GLN A 79 10.57 -11.44 3.95
CA GLN A 79 9.99 -10.31 4.68
C GLN A 79 10.18 -9.03 3.88
N THR A 80 9.22 -8.12 4.01
CA THR A 80 9.32 -6.79 3.42
C THR A 80 10.37 -5.99 4.19
N LYS A 81 11.28 -5.34 3.47
CA LYS A 81 12.29 -4.47 4.08
C LYS A 81 11.63 -3.30 4.82
N PRO A 82 12.14 -2.89 5.98
CA PRO A 82 11.46 -1.93 6.86
C PRO A 82 11.32 -0.51 6.26
N TYR A 83 12.09 -0.19 5.22
CA TYR A 83 12.05 1.10 4.53
C TYR A 83 11.18 1.11 3.27
N VAL A 84 10.51 0.01 2.94
CA VAL A 84 9.55 -0.02 1.82
C VAL A 84 8.35 0.86 2.16
N LEU A 85 8.07 1.82 1.30
CA LEU A 85 6.92 2.69 1.41
C LEU A 85 5.67 1.97 0.88
N HIS A 86 4.57 2.08 1.59
CA HIS A 86 3.28 1.60 1.13
C HIS A 86 2.69 2.51 0.05
N ALA A 87 1.79 1.99 -0.77
CA ALA A 87 1.18 2.71 -1.88
C ALA A 87 0.48 4.00 -1.44
N GLU A 88 -0.26 3.93 -0.32
CA GLU A 88 -0.98 5.05 0.27
C GLU A 88 -0.02 6.15 0.74
N ALA A 89 1.05 5.75 1.43
CA ALA A 89 2.09 6.69 1.87
C ALA A 89 2.75 7.39 0.67
N ASN A 90 3.10 6.63 -0.38
CA ASN A 90 3.66 7.20 -1.60
C ASN A 90 2.71 8.19 -2.28
N ALA A 91 1.41 7.86 -2.36
CA ALA A 91 0.40 8.75 -2.94
C ALA A 91 0.27 10.06 -2.13
N ILE A 92 0.23 9.99 -0.80
CA ILE A 92 0.15 11.16 0.08
C ILE A 92 1.41 12.02 -0.03
N LEU A 93 2.60 11.41 -0.02
CA LEU A 93 3.88 12.12 -0.10
C LEU A 93 4.09 12.79 -1.46
N LYS A 94 3.54 12.24 -2.56
CA LYS A 94 3.55 12.92 -3.87
C LYS A 94 2.73 14.21 -3.82
N VAL A 95 1.56 14.22 -3.15
CA VAL A 95 0.76 15.44 -2.98
C VAL A 95 1.53 16.49 -2.20
N ALA A 96 2.28 16.09 -1.16
CA ALA A 96 3.09 17.01 -0.37
C ALA A 96 4.19 17.74 -1.18
N LYS A 97 4.56 17.22 -2.35
CA LYS A 97 5.50 17.85 -3.29
C LYS A 97 4.81 18.66 -4.40
N SER A 98 3.50 18.80 -4.35
CA SER A 98 2.68 19.49 -5.35
C SER A 98 1.99 20.71 -4.76
N ALA A 99 1.24 21.44 -5.59
CA ALA A 99 0.36 22.52 -5.14
C ALA A 99 -1.02 22.01 -4.68
N ASN A 100 -1.27 20.70 -4.77
CA ASN A 100 -2.55 20.09 -4.38
C ASN A 100 -2.64 19.85 -2.87
N SER A 101 -3.85 19.62 -2.40
CA SER A 101 -4.13 19.23 -1.02
C SER A 101 -5.01 17.99 -0.99
N THR A 102 -4.70 17.07 -0.09
CA THR A 102 -5.49 15.85 0.18
C THR A 102 -6.73 16.11 1.04
N GLU A 103 -6.86 17.31 1.60
CA GLU A 103 -8.00 17.68 2.44
C GLU A 103 -9.32 17.49 1.70
N GLY A 104 -10.22 16.68 2.26
CA GLY A 104 -11.51 16.34 1.67
C GLY A 104 -11.45 15.33 0.51
N ALA A 105 -10.31 14.72 0.23
CA ALA A 105 -10.14 13.76 -0.86
C ALA A 105 -10.64 12.35 -0.49
N THR A 106 -10.79 11.51 -1.52
CA THR A 106 -11.03 10.07 -1.41
C THR A 106 -9.77 9.31 -1.84
N LEU A 107 -9.38 8.32 -1.04
CA LEU A 107 -8.31 7.36 -1.37
C LEU A 107 -8.92 6.06 -1.89
N TYR A 108 -8.45 5.61 -3.04
CA TYR A 108 -8.76 4.30 -3.63
C TYR A 108 -7.52 3.43 -3.56
N CYS A 109 -7.60 2.24 -2.98
CA CYS A 109 -6.47 1.33 -2.85
C CYS A 109 -6.85 -0.12 -3.13
N THR A 110 -5.91 -0.91 -3.60
CA THR A 110 -6.15 -2.33 -3.91
C THR A 110 -6.26 -3.19 -2.66
N LEU A 111 -5.56 -2.79 -1.57
CA LEU A 111 -5.54 -3.47 -0.29
C LEU A 111 -5.90 -2.47 0.81
N SER A 112 -6.69 -2.87 1.81
CA SER A 112 -7.08 -1.96 2.90
C SER A 112 -5.86 -1.46 3.68
N PRO A 113 -5.87 -0.19 4.12
CA PRO A 113 -4.74 0.42 4.81
C PRO A 113 -4.37 -0.27 6.12
N CYS A 114 -3.07 -0.48 6.35
CA CYS A 114 -2.57 -0.87 7.66
C CYS A 114 -2.62 0.30 8.66
N ILE A 115 -2.33 0.03 9.94
CA ILE A 115 -2.39 1.05 11.01
C ILE A 115 -1.46 2.25 10.71
N GLU A 116 -0.28 2.02 10.14
CA GLU A 116 0.67 3.08 9.81
C GLU A 116 0.13 3.99 8.69
N CYS A 117 -0.46 3.41 7.63
CA CYS A 117 -1.08 4.18 6.56
C CYS A 117 -2.35 4.90 7.05
N ALA A 118 -3.15 4.28 7.92
CA ALA A 118 -4.34 4.89 8.50
C ALA A 118 -4.02 6.20 9.25
N LYS A 119 -2.93 6.24 10.01
CA LYS A 119 -2.45 7.47 10.67
C LYS A 119 -2.16 8.59 9.66
N LEU A 120 -1.50 8.26 8.57
CA LEU A 120 -1.18 9.21 7.51
C LEU A 120 -2.44 9.71 6.79
N ILE A 121 -3.38 8.81 6.50
CA ILE A 121 -4.66 9.13 5.86
C ILE A 121 -5.45 10.12 6.69
N ILE A 122 -5.57 9.87 8.00
CA ILE A 122 -6.26 10.77 8.94
C ILE A 122 -5.59 12.14 8.95
N GLN A 123 -4.27 12.18 9.13
CA GLN A 123 -3.52 13.41 9.25
C GLN A 123 -3.47 14.22 7.93
N ALA A 124 -3.62 13.53 6.80
CA ALA A 124 -3.70 14.15 5.47
C ALA A 124 -5.09 14.75 5.15
N GLY A 125 -6.08 14.61 6.04
CA GLY A 125 -7.43 15.15 5.84
C GLY A 125 -8.26 14.40 4.81
N ILE A 126 -7.90 13.15 4.47
CA ILE A 126 -8.69 12.29 3.60
C ILE A 126 -9.96 11.86 4.34
N ILE A 127 -11.12 12.00 3.69
CA ILE A 127 -12.42 11.76 4.34
C ILE A 127 -13.07 10.43 3.96
N ARG A 128 -12.59 9.77 2.91
CA ARG A 128 -13.14 8.50 2.44
C ARG A 128 -12.04 7.58 1.92
N VAL A 129 -12.16 6.28 2.24
CA VAL A 129 -11.28 5.21 1.74
C VAL A 129 -12.12 4.13 1.09
N VAL A 130 -11.78 3.78 -0.16
CA VAL A 130 -12.42 2.70 -0.92
C VAL A 130 -11.36 1.67 -1.28
N TYR A 131 -11.60 0.39 -1.00
CA TYR A 131 -10.61 -0.66 -1.23
C TYR A 131 -11.21 -1.94 -1.84
N ILE A 132 -10.36 -2.79 -2.43
CA ILE A 132 -10.78 -4.05 -3.07
C ILE A 132 -10.67 -5.20 -2.06
N GLU A 133 -9.48 -5.44 -1.53
CA GLU A 133 -9.17 -6.57 -0.64
C GLU A 133 -8.89 -6.10 0.78
N GLU A 134 -9.35 -6.88 1.75
CA GLU A 134 -9.07 -6.60 3.15
C GLU A 134 -7.67 -7.12 3.53
N TYR A 135 -6.88 -6.28 4.17
CA TYR A 135 -5.61 -6.69 4.76
C TYR A 135 -5.85 -7.55 5.99
N ARG A 136 -4.97 -8.51 6.25
CA ARG A 136 -5.06 -9.46 7.38
C ARG A 136 -5.22 -8.81 8.76
N ASP A 137 -4.68 -7.59 8.93
CA ASP A 137 -4.76 -6.81 10.16
C ASP A 137 -5.72 -5.64 9.94
N VAL A 138 -6.85 -5.69 10.65
CA VAL A 138 -7.93 -4.70 10.51
C VAL A 138 -7.75 -3.46 11.39
N ALA A 139 -6.67 -3.37 12.17
CA ALA A 139 -6.41 -2.24 13.08
C ALA A 139 -6.40 -0.90 12.35
N GLY A 140 -5.97 -0.87 11.08
CA GLY A 140 -6.03 0.33 10.25
C GLY A 140 -7.47 0.77 9.98
N LEU A 141 -8.35 -0.16 9.61
CA LEU A 141 -9.78 0.12 9.38
C LEU A 141 -10.49 0.57 10.66
N GLU A 142 -10.17 -0.03 11.79
CA GLU A 142 -10.72 0.37 13.10
C GLU A 142 -10.30 1.80 13.46
N LEU A 143 -9.04 2.16 13.21
CA LEU A 143 -8.56 3.52 13.45
C LEU A 143 -9.25 4.55 12.55
N LEU A 144 -9.44 4.23 11.27
CA LEU A 144 -10.15 5.09 10.31
C LEU A 144 -11.62 5.30 10.73
N LYS A 145 -12.30 4.24 11.18
CA LYS A 145 -13.68 4.34 11.72
C LYS A 145 -13.76 5.27 12.94
N ARG A 146 -12.81 5.16 13.86
CA ARG A 146 -12.73 6.04 15.03
C ARG A 146 -12.51 7.51 14.65
N ALA A 147 -11.86 7.77 13.52
CA ALA A 147 -11.67 9.10 12.97
C ALA A 147 -12.86 9.60 12.13
N ASN A 148 -13.97 8.84 12.07
CA ASN A 148 -15.16 9.13 11.25
C ASN A 148 -14.86 9.23 9.74
N ILE A 149 -13.86 8.51 9.25
CA ILE A 149 -13.57 8.38 7.82
C ILE A 149 -14.54 7.35 7.23
N GLU A 150 -15.18 7.70 6.12
CA GLU A 150 -16.04 6.78 5.38
C GLU A 150 -15.20 5.65 4.78
N ILE A 151 -15.64 4.40 4.97
CA ILE A 151 -14.91 3.21 4.50
C ILE A 151 -15.86 2.35 3.68
N GLU A 152 -15.42 2.00 2.48
CA GLU A 152 -16.18 1.15 1.57
C GLU A 152 -15.29 0.07 0.94
N GLN A 153 -15.78 -1.17 0.96
CA GLN A 153 -15.16 -2.27 0.22
C GLN A 153 -15.95 -2.55 -1.05
N LEU A 154 -15.29 -2.49 -2.20
CA LEU A 154 -15.87 -2.84 -3.50
C LEU A 154 -15.09 -3.99 -4.12
N LYS A 155 -15.80 -5.07 -4.44
CA LYS A 155 -15.23 -6.20 -5.19
C LYS A 155 -15.39 -5.94 -6.68
N ILE A 156 -14.28 -5.85 -7.40
CA ILE A 156 -14.22 -5.60 -8.85
C ILE A 156 -13.49 -6.74 -9.57
#